data_99fbf2d237c3a62b113ea27b63969a63
#
_entry.id   99fbf2d237c3a62b113ea27b63969a63
#
_cell.length_a   1.000
_cell.length_b   1.000
_cell.length_c   1.000
_cell.angle_alpha   90.00
_cell.angle_beta   90.00
_cell.angle_gamma   90.00
#
_symmetry.space_group_name_H-M   'P 1'
#
loop_
_entity.id
_entity.type
_entity.pdbx_description
1 polymer ?
#
loop_
_entity_poly.entity_id
_entity_poly.type
_entity_poly.pdbx_seq_one_letter_code
_entity_poly.pdbx_strand_id
1 'polypeptide(L)'
;MKTTSEDANSIHEGSSINSQRTVQPVQARVEAMTIPTYPAGDPDPNPMFYEARNIQGSKGNIYPHPFTDRLSSEKVDRTYQAVVLENEFIQMIMLPELGGRIFAGLDKTNGYDFFYRHQVIKPALIGLFGPWISGGVEFNWPQHHRPSTFDPTDFILEEHPDGSKTVWMNEHDPLNRTKGMVGICLYPGKAFVETKVRLYNRTALPQTFLWWANAGVKINDHYQ
;
A
#
# COMPACT_ATOMS: atom_id res chain seq x y z
N MET A 1 -39.33 -28.49 -69.82
CA MET A 1 -39.70 -29.57 -68.89
C MET A 1 -39.32 -29.09 -67.46
N LYS A 2 -40.29 -29.02 -66.59
CA LYS A 2 -40.25 -28.55 -65.21
C LYS A 2 -39.42 -29.49 -64.36
N THR A 3 -38.69 -29.00 -63.37
CA THR A 3 -38.72 -29.47 -61.97
C THR A 3 -38.13 -28.47 -61.03
N THR A 4 -38.92 -28.12 -60.07
CA THR A 4 -38.68 -27.33 -58.86
C THR A 4 -37.98 -28.17 -57.82
N SER A 5 -37.09 -27.56 -57.02
CA SER A 5 -36.71 -28.03 -55.67
C SER A 5 -36.57 -26.88 -54.72
N GLU A 6 -37.36 -26.91 -53.65
CA GLU A 6 -37.35 -26.01 -52.51
C GLU A 6 -36.13 -26.27 -51.64
N ASP A 7 -35.43 -25.22 -51.27
CA ASP A 7 -34.39 -25.28 -50.24
C ASP A 7 -34.97 -24.76 -48.93
N ALA A 8 -34.95 -25.64 -47.96
CA ALA A 8 -35.32 -25.34 -46.57
C ALA A 8 -34.23 -24.55 -45.87
N ASN A 9 -34.58 -23.36 -45.44
CA ASN A 9 -33.82 -22.45 -44.66
C ASN A 9 -33.84 -22.88 -43.19
N SER A 10 -32.81 -23.57 -42.69
CA SER A 10 -32.66 -23.86 -41.27
C SER A 10 -31.89 -22.73 -40.60
N ILE A 11 -32.63 -21.85 -39.95
CA ILE A 11 -32.07 -20.83 -39.07
C ILE A 11 -31.59 -21.51 -37.78
N HIS A 12 -30.27 -21.61 -37.62
CA HIS A 12 -29.67 -21.92 -36.32
C HIS A 12 -29.80 -20.69 -35.41
N GLU A 13 -30.77 -20.73 -34.53
CA GLU A 13 -30.78 -19.83 -33.36
C GLU A 13 -29.57 -20.14 -32.47
N GLY A 14 -28.52 -19.34 -32.60
CA GLY A 14 -27.44 -19.32 -31.65
C GLY A 14 -27.96 -18.82 -30.31
N SER A 15 -28.17 -19.71 -29.36
CA SER A 15 -28.42 -19.35 -27.98
C SER A 15 -27.20 -18.58 -27.42
N SER A 16 -27.29 -17.27 -27.40
CA SER A 16 -26.34 -16.43 -26.65
C SER A 16 -26.52 -16.73 -25.17
N ILE A 17 -25.66 -17.57 -24.63
CA ILE A 17 -25.51 -17.74 -23.19
C ILE A 17 -24.90 -16.44 -22.67
N ASN A 18 -25.73 -15.48 -22.38
CA ASN A 18 -25.39 -14.27 -21.68
C ASN A 18 -25.27 -14.65 -20.19
N SER A 19 -24.16 -15.33 -19.82
CA SER A 19 -23.84 -15.55 -18.43
C SER A 19 -23.51 -14.18 -17.84
N GLN A 20 -24.49 -13.53 -17.25
CA GLN A 20 -24.26 -12.37 -16.42
C GLN A 20 -23.29 -12.79 -15.31
N ARG A 21 -22.03 -12.46 -15.47
CA ARG A 21 -21.00 -12.70 -14.46
C ARG A 21 -21.40 -11.86 -13.25
N THR A 22 -21.84 -12.52 -12.19
CA THR A 22 -22.21 -11.84 -10.94
C THR A 22 -20.96 -11.18 -10.40
N VAL A 23 -20.93 -9.86 -10.43
CA VAL A 23 -19.82 -9.07 -9.90
C VAL A 23 -19.78 -9.25 -8.39
N GLN A 24 -18.66 -9.74 -7.87
CA GLN A 24 -18.49 -9.95 -6.44
C GLN A 24 -18.19 -8.63 -5.75
N PRO A 25 -18.78 -8.37 -4.57
CA PRO A 25 -18.44 -7.18 -3.80
C PRO A 25 -17.00 -7.23 -3.31
N VAL A 26 -16.38 -6.05 -3.14
CA VAL A 26 -15.06 -5.94 -2.53
C VAL A 26 -15.13 -6.44 -1.09
N GLN A 27 -14.22 -7.34 -0.73
CA GLN A 27 -14.05 -7.85 0.63
C GLN A 27 -12.95 -7.05 1.34
N ALA A 28 -13.17 -6.76 2.61
CA ALA A 28 -12.16 -6.14 3.45
C ALA A 28 -12.13 -6.89 4.78
N ARG A 29 -10.94 -7.19 5.27
CA ARG A 29 -10.74 -7.88 6.55
C ARG A 29 -9.43 -7.47 7.19
N VAL A 30 -9.37 -7.65 8.49
CA VAL A 30 -8.12 -7.56 9.26
C VAL A 30 -7.77 -8.97 9.70
N GLU A 31 -6.54 -9.37 9.45
CA GLU A 31 -6.05 -10.71 9.79
C GLU A 31 -4.64 -10.65 10.39
N ALA A 32 -4.31 -11.64 11.19
CA ALA A 32 -2.99 -11.80 11.76
C ALA A 32 -2.03 -12.38 10.70
N MET A 33 -0.91 -11.72 10.46
CA MET A 33 0.13 -12.17 9.54
C MET A 33 1.48 -12.27 10.27
N THR A 34 1.99 -13.48 10.40
CA THR A 34 3.31 -13.70 11.02
C THR A 34 4.40 -13.58 9.97
N ILE A 35 5.35 -12.68 10.20
CA ILE A 35 6.49 -12.43 9.31
C ILE A 35 7.77 -12.50 10.13
N PRO A 36 8.79 -13.26 9.69
CA PRO A 36 10.11 -13.23 10.31
C PRO A 36 10.65 -11.80 10.33
N THR A 37 11.08 -11.32 11.47
CA THR A 37 11.42 -9.90 11.68
C THR A 37 12.71 -9.76 12.47
N TYR A 38 13.56 -8.83 12.06
CA TYR A 38 14.66 -8.31 12.88
C TYR A 38 14.17 -7.03 13.56
N PRO A 39 13.88 -7.07 14.86
CA PRO A 39 13.26 -5.94 15.54
C PRO A 39 14.16 -4.71 15.56
N ALA A 40 13.56 -3.54 15.45
CA ALA A 40 14.22 -2.30 15.89
C ALA A 40 14.20 -2.23 17.43
N GLY A 41 15.19 -1.62 18.01
CA GLY A 41 15.23 -1.32 19.44
C GLY A 41 14.23 -0.21 19.80
N ASP A 42 14.07 0.03 21.08
CA ASP A 42 13.29 1.15 21.57
C ASP A 42 13.89 2.48 21.10
N PRO A 43 13.06 3.47 20.78
CA PRO A 43 13.54 4.80 20.42
C PRO A 43 14.22 5.47 21.64
N ASP A 44 15.15 6.38 21.36
CA ASP A 44 15.79 7.18 22.40
C ASP A 44 14.71 8.01 23.13
N PRO A 45 14.64 7.94 24.47
CA PRO A 45 13.65 8.71 25.23
C PRO A 45 13.86 10.23 25.12
N ASN A 46 15.02 10.68 24.68
CA ASN A 46 15.32 12.09 24.47
C ASN A 46 15.25 12.42 22.98
N PRO A 47 14.24 13.19 22.54
CA PRO A 47 14.16 13.59 21.13
C PRO A 47 15.40 14.38 20.70
N MET A 48 15.88 14.12 19.49
CA MET A 48 17.01 14.87 18.94
C MET A 48 16.57 16.24 18.42
N PHE A 49 17.16 17.29 18.92
CA PHE A 49 16.96 18.66 18.43
C PHE A 49 17.81 18.96 17.19
N TYR A 50 18.96 18.32 17.11
CA TYR A 50 19.89 18.47 16.01
C TYR A 50 20.52 17.12 15.68
N GLU A 51 20.54 16.80 14.40
CA GLU A 51 21.21 15.64 13.88
C GLU A 51 22.15 16.05 12.75
N ALA A 52 23.42 15.65 12.87
CA ALA A 52 24.44 15.96 11.87
C ALA A 52 24.36 15.07 10.62
N ARG A 53 23.44 14.09 10.58
CA ARG A 53 23.31 13.20 9.43
C ARG A 53 22.58 13.89 8.30
N ASN A 54 23.19 13.92 7.14
CA ASN A 54 22.56 14.27 5.89
C ASN A 54 22.22 12.99 5.13
N ILE A 55 20.98 12.56 5.20
CA ILE A 55 20.48 11.40 4.46
C ILE A 55 19.61 11.90 3.31
N GLN A 56 19.94 11.49 2.10
CA GLN A 56 19.15 11.77 0.89
C GLN A 56 18.76 13.25 0.73
N GLY A 57 19.64 14.17 1.08
CA GLY A 57 19.37 15.60 0.99
C GLY A 57 18.55 16.22 2.12
N SER A 58 18.17 15.44 3.13
CA SER A 58 17.50 15.98 4.32
C SER A 58 18.50 16.73 5.21
N LYS A 59 18.00 17.69 5.98
CA LYS A 59 18.83 18.42 6.97
C LYS A 59 19.00 17.67 8.30
N GLY A 60 18.45 16.46 8.42
CA GLY A 60 18.57 15.62 9.60
C GLY A 60 17.79 16.07 10.83
N ASN A 61 17.03 17.15 10.76
CA ASN A 61 16.20 17.58 11.89
C ASN A 61 14.88 16.82 11.91
N ILE A 62 14.69 16.00 12.94
CA ILE A 62 13.52 15.13 13.10
C ILE A 62 12.68 15.46 14.34
N TYR A 63 13.12 16.45 15.16
CA TYR A 63 12.33 16.85 16.34
C TYR A 63 10.88 17.24 15.93
N PRO A 64 9.85 16.76 16.62
CA PRO A 64 9.82 16.06 17.91
C PRO A 64 9.82 14.52 17.82
N HIS A 65 10.12 13.91 16.69
CA HIS A 65 10.20 12.47 16.60
C HIS A 65 11.41 11.94 17.39
N PRO A 66 11.28 10.85 18.15
CA PRO A 66 12.40 10.17 18.77
C PRO A 66 13.24 9.46 17.70
N PHE A 67 14.50 9.21 18.02
CA PHE A 67 15.42 8.52 17.11
C PHE A 67 15.66 7.08 17.56
N THR A 68 15.68 6.14 16.61
CA THR A 68 16.01 4.73 16.86
C THR A 68 17.29 4.41 16.11
N ASP A 69 18.35 4.03 16.83
CA ASP A 69 19.68 3.76 16.29
C ASP A 69 20.13 2.30 16.46
N ARG A 70 19.27 1.44 17.00
CA ARG A 70 19.60 0.05 17.27
C ARG A 70 18.67 -0.89 16.50
N LEU A 71 19.29 -1.90 15.89
CA LEU A 71 18.59 -3.00 15.23
C LEU A 71 19.07 -4.33 15.83
N SER A 72 18.17 -5.27 16.02
CA SER A 72 18.52 -6.62 16.42
C SER A 72 19.22 -7.36 15.29
N SER A 73 20.23 -8.14 15.62
CA SER A 73 20.81 -9.16 14.73
C SER A 73 20.08 -10.50 14.81
N GLU A 74 19.15 -10.65 15.75
CA GLU A 74 18.40 -11.87 15.95
C GLU A 74 17.02 -11.73 15.30
N LYS A 75 16.64 -12.76 14.55
CA LYS A 75 15.36 -12.86 13.86
C LYS A 75 14.34 -13.53 14.78
N VAL A 76 13.16 -12.96 14.88
CA VAL A 76 12.02 -13.51 15.61
C VAL A 76 10.79 -13.53 14.70
N ASP A 77 9.87 -14.44 14.96
CA ASP A 77 8.56 -14.41 14.32
C ASP A 77 7.69 -13.36 15.01
N ARG A 78 7.27 -12.34 14.25
CA ARG A 78 6.39 -11.28 14.72
C ARG A 78 5.06 -11.31 13.97
N THR A 79 3.97 -11.22 14.72
CA THR A 79 2.63 -11.13 14.16
C THR A 79 2.23 -9.68 14.00
N TYR A 80 1.83 -9.31 12.78
CA TYR A 80 1.33 -8.00 12.39
C TYR A 80 -0.17 -8.07 12.12
N GLN A 81 -0.86 -6.96 12.31
CA GLN A 81 -2.21 -6.78 11.79
C GLN A 81 -2.11 -6.42 10.30
N ALA A 82 -2.51 -7.34 9.45
CA ALA A 82 -2.62 -7.08 8.01
C ALA A 82 -4.05 -6.65 7.67
N VAL A 83 -4.19 -5.55 6.94
CA VAL A 83 -5.47 -5.14 6.35
C VAL A 83 -5.50 -5.65 4.91
N VAL A 84 -6.43 -6.54 4.62
CA VAL A 84 -6.59 -7.14 3.30
C VAL A 84 -7.81 -6.57 2.61
N LEU A 85 -7.62 -6.08 1.40
CA LEU A 85 -8.66 -5.60 0.51
C LEU A 85 -8.65 -6.45 -0.75
N GLU A 86 -9.81 -7.00 -1.14
CA GLU A 86 -9.84 -8.03 -2.18
C GLU A 86 -11.13 -7.96 -3.00
N ASN A 87 -10.99 -8.14 -4.31
CA ASN A 87 -12.09 -8.42 -5.23
C ASN A 87 -11.80 -9.70 -6.03
N GLU A 88 -12.54 -9.96 -7.10
CA GLU A 88 -12.34 -11.15 -7.95
C GLU A 88 -10.99 -11.18 -8.68
N PHE A 89 -10.34 -10.02 -8.89
CA PHE A 89 -9.11 -9.89 -9.67
C PHE A 89 -7.87 -9.63 -8.83
N ILE A 90 -8.01 -8.84 -7.79
CA ILE A 90 -6.88 -8.24 -7.05
C ILE A 90 -7.04 -8.50 -5.56
N GLN A 91 -5.91 -8.82 -4.92
CA GLN A 91 -5.77 -8.78 -3.47
C GLN A 91 -4.66 -7.80 -3.09
N MET A 92 -4.97 -6.89 -2.19
CA MET A 92 -4.02 -5.93 -1.62
C MET A 92 -3.84 -6.20 -0.14
N ILE A 93 -2.60 -6.21 0.32
CA ILE A 93 -2.24 -6.39 1.72
C ILE A 93 -1.50 -5.14 2.20
N MET A 94 -2.03 -4.48 3.21
CA MET A 94 -1.42 -3.31 3.85
C MET A 94 -0.98 -3.68 5.26
N LEU A 95 0.14 -3.10 5.71
CA LEU A 95 0.66 -3.24 7.06
C LEU A 95 0.66 -1.89 7.78
N PRO A 96 -0.41 -1.56 8.54
CA PRO A 96 -0.48 -0.31 9.29
C PRO A 96 0.68 -0.14 10.28
N GLU A 97 1.12 -1.20 10.93
CA GLU A 97 2.24 -1.18 11.90
C GLU A 97 3.61 -0.85 11.27
N LEU A 98 3.72 -0.87 9.95
CA LEU A 98 4.95 -0.56 9.22
C LEU A 98 4.73 0.62 8.26
N GLY A 99 4.30 1.75 8.82
CA GLY A 99 4.11 3.00 8.09
C GLY A 99 2.90 3.01 7.17
N GLY A 100 1.95 2.08 7.31
CA GLY A 100 0.78 2.02 6.43
C GLY A 100 1.12 1.72 4.98
N ARG A 101 2.20 0.98 4.73
CA ARG A 101 2.59 0.61 3.36
C ARG A 101 1.70 -0.46 2.76
N ILE A 102 1.60 -0.48 1.44
CA ILE A 102 1.19 -1.68 0.74
C ILE A 102 2.35 -2.68 0.86
N PHE A 103 2.08 -3.83 1.44
CA PHE A 103 3.06 -4.89 1.59
C PHE A 103 3.09 -5.81 0.38
N ALA A 104 1.92 -6.16 -0.16
CA ALA A 104 1.77 -7.03 -1.33
C ALA A 104 0.56 -6.63 -2.17
N GLY A 105 0.64 -6.93 -3.46
CA GLY A 105 -0.46 -6.79 -4.40
C GLY A 105 -0.46 -7.97 -5.36
N LEU A 106 -1.49 -8.80 -5.29
CA LEU A 106 -1.61 -10.02 -6.08
C LEU A 106 -2.65 -9.86 -7.18
N ASP A 107 -2.27 -10.14 -8.42
CA ASP A 107 -3.19 -10.45 -9.50
C ASP A 107 -3.64 -11.91 -9.35
N LYS A 108 -4.90 -12.09 -8.97
CA LYS A 108 -5.48 -13.41 -8.71
C LYS A 108 -5.73 -14.21 -9.99
N THR A 109 -5.70 -13.56 -11.16
CA THR A 109 -5.95 -14.24 -12.44
C THR A 109 -4.77 -15.09 -12.92
N ASN A 110 -3.57 -14.71 -12.50
CA ASN A 110 -2.33 -15.37 -12.93
C ASN A 110 -1.34 -15.62 -11.78
N GLY A 111 -1.66 -15.19 -10.55
CA GLY A 111 -0.79 -15.35 -9.38
C GLY A 111 0.40 -14.39 -9.34
N TYR A 112 0.39 -13.31 -10.14
CA TYR A 112 1.48 -12.35 -10.21
C TYR A 112 1.40 -11.36 -9.05
N ASP A 113 2.50 -11.27 -8.25
CA ASP A 113 2.69 -10.23 -7.23
C ASP A 113 3.28 -8.99 -7.92
N PHE A 114 2.51 -7.90 -8.02
CA PHE A 114 2.95 -6.69 -8.75
C PHE A 114 4.05 -5.93 -8.04
N PHE A 115 4.21 -6.13 -6.72
CA PHE A 115 5.22 -5.46 -5.95
C PHE A 115 6.27 -6.43 -5.46
N TYR A 116 7.53 -6.04 -5.61
CA TYR A 116 8.59 -6.76 -4.93
C TYR A 116 8.44 -6.56 -3.42
N ARG A 117 8.47 -7.64 -2.67
CA ARG A 117 8.48 -7.64 -1.21
C ARG A 117 9.50 -8.61 -0.67
N HIS A 118 10.04 -8.27 0.47
CA HIS A 118 10.87 -9.19 1.22
C HIS A 118 10.00 -10.20 1.98
N GLN A 119 10.51 -11.41 2.13
CA GLN A 119 9.89 -12.45 2.98
C GLN A 119 10.29 -12.31 4.46
N VAL A 120 11.02 -11.27 4.78
CA VAL A 120 11.50 -10.94 6.12
C VAL A 120 11.47 -9.43 6.29
N ILE A 121 11.07 -8.95 7.45
CA ILE A 121 11.20 -7.55 7.81
C ILE A 121 12.59 -7.36 8.39
N LYS A 122 13.48 -6.72 7.62
CA LYS A 122 14.85 -6.43 8.04
C LYS A 122 15.16 -4.96 7.75
N PRO A 123 14.95 -4.08 8.74
CA PRO A 123 15.20 -2.66 8.55
C PRO A 123 16.69 -2.35 8.42
N ALA A 124 16.98 -1.22 7.78
CA ALA A 124 18.28 -0.57 7.79
C ALA A 124 18.16 0.82 8.43
N LEU A 125 19.22 1.32 9.06
CA LEU A 125 19.24 2.63 9.72
C LEU A 125 19.54 3.75 8.69
N ILE A 126 18.65 3.89 7.71
CA ILE A 126 18.73 4.89 6.64
C ILE A 126 17.48 5.80 6.56
N GLY A 127 16.49 5.54 7.38
CA GLY A 127 15.33 6.44 7.55
C GLY A 127 15.71 7.70 8.33
N LEU A 128 14.87 8.74 8.24
CA LEU A 128 15.14 10.02 8.89
C LEU A 128 15.26 9.91 10.41
N PHE A 129 14.47 9.05 11.04
CA PHE A 129 14.64 8.79 12.48
C PHE A 129 15.08 7.34 12.81
N GLY A 130 15.68 6.67 11.85
CA GLY A 130 16.33 5.37 12.06
C GLY A 130 15.85 4.30 11.10
N PRO A 131 14.98 3.37 11.52
CA PRO A 131 14.61 2.21 10.72
C PRO A 131 13.87 2.57 9.44
N TRP A 132 14.19 1.86 8.37
CA TRP A 132 13.51 1.90 7.09
C TRP A 132 13.56 0.52 6.43
N ILE A 133 12.50 0.15 5.74
CA ILE A 133 12.46 -1.07 4.92
C ILE A 133 12.10 -0.74 3.48
N SER A 134 12.65 -1.52 2.54
CA SER A 134 12.27 -1.48 1.13
C SER A 134 11.14 -2.46 0.82
N GLY A 135 10.66 -2.43 -0.41
CA GLY A 135 9.64 -3.33 -0.95
C GLY A 135 8.21 -2.88 -0.67
N GLY A 136 7.27 -3.46 -1.41
CA GLY A 136 5.90 -2.99 -1.42
C GLY A 136 5.77 -1.58 -1.97
N VAL A 137 4.88 -0.77 -1.38
CA VAL A 137 4.73 0.65 -1.72
C VAL A 137 4.77 1.49 -0.45
N GLU A 138 5.73 2.39 -0.37
CA GLU A 138 5.85 3.40 0.65
C GLU A 138 5.22 4.71 0.15
N PHE A 139 4.51 5.41 1.03
CA PHE A 139 3.87 6.70 0.71
C PHE A 139 4.52 7.83 1.50
N ASN A 140 4.87 8.92 0.83
CA ASN A 140 5.70 9.98 1.38
C ASN A 140 5.09 11.38 1.19
N TRP A 141 5.26 12.21 2.19
CA TRP A 141 4.92 13.63 2.29
C TRP A 141 5.58 14.24 3.53
N PRO A 142 5.58 15.56 3.78
CA PRO A 142 5.14 16.63 2.87
C PRO A 142 6.18 16.98 1.82
N GLN A 143 7.44 16.61 1.95
CA GLN A 143 8.51 17.00 1.03
C GLN A 143 9.58 15.94 0.78
N HIS A 144 9.75 14.98 1.70
CA HIS A 144 10.80 13.97 1.68
C HIS A 144 10.24 12.60 2.06
N HIS A 145 11.09 11.58 2.17
CA HIS A 145 10.69 10.37 2.88
C HIS A 145 10.13 10.77 4.23
N ARG A 146 8.96 10.27 4.52
CA ARG A 146 8.24 10.56 5.76
C ARG A 146 9.06 10.01 6.94
N PRO A 147 9.34 10.78 8.01
CA PRO A 147 10.14 10.29 9.15
C PRO A 147 9.59 8.99 9.73
N SER A 148 8.27 8.88 9.81
CA SER A 148 7.51 7.76 10.38
C SER A 148 7.21 6.61 9.41
N THR A 149 7.97 6.43 8.32
CA THR A 149 7.70 5.35 7.33
C THR A 149 7.77 3.94 7.90
N PHE A 150 8.33 3.79 9.10
CA PHE A 150 8.46 2.52 9.81
C PHE A 150 7.57 2.44 11.06
N ASP A 151 6.94 3.54 11.45
CA ASP A 151 6.08 3.61 12.62
C ASP A 151 4.64 3.20 12.31
N PRO A 152 3.90 2.76 13.33
CA PRO A 152 2.48 2.47 13.17
C PRO A 152 1.67 3.69 12.71
N THR A 153 0.72 3.45 11.82
CA THR A 153 -0.29 4.41 11.40
C THR A 153 -1.68 3.93 11.79
N ASP A 154 -2.58 4.88 12.06
CA ASP A 154 -3.99 4.55 12.17
C ASP A 154 -4.59 4.20 10.81
N PHE A 155 -5.60 3.35 10.79
CA PHE A 155 -6.36 3.07 9.59
C PHE A 155 -7.86 3.03 9.84
N ILE A 156 -8.63 3.26 8.78
CA ILE A 156 -10.08 3.13 8.78
C ILE A 156 -10.55 2.54 7.45
N LEU A 157 -11.57 1.70 7.50
CA LEU A 157 -12.27 1.19 6.35
C LEU A 157 -13.46 2.09 6.02
N GLU A 158 -13.54 2.56 4.78
CA GLU A 158 -14.67 3.28 4.21
C GLU A 158 -15.36 2.40 3.16
N GLU A 159 -16.67 2.18 3.32
CA GLU A 159 -17.49 1.46 2.36
C GLU A 159 -18.34 2.45 1.56
N HIS A 160 -18.41 2.23 0.23
CA HIS A 160 -19.12 3.14 -0.66
C HIS A 160 -20.40 2.48 -1.23
N PRO A 161 -21.42 3.29 -1.61
CA PRO A 161 -22.67 2.78 -2.13
C PRO A 161 -22.56 1.95 -3.42
N ASP A 162 -21.49 2.14 -4.18
CA ASP A 162 -21.19 1.38 -5.41
C ASP A 162 -20.52 0.03 -5.12
N GLY A 163 -20.37 -0.34 -3.85
CA GLY A 163 -19.71 -1.56 -3.40
C GLY A 163 -18.19 -1.50 -3.40
N SER A 164 -17.59 -0.38 -3.77
CA SER A 164 -16.16 -0.16 -3.60
C SER A 164 -15.82 0.05 -2.13
N LYS A 165 -14.57 -0.27 -1.76
CA LYS A 165 -14.07 -0.07 -0.39
C LYS A 165 -12.71 0.60 -0.44
N THR A 166 -12.50 1.51 0.50
CA THR A 166 -11.22 2.22 0.66
C THR A 166 -10.66 1.97 2.06
N VAL A 167 -9.42 1.53 2.13
CA VAL A 167 -8.66 1.51 3.37
C VAL A 167 -7.84 2.80 3.42
N TRP A 168 -8.19 3.68 4.35
CA TRP A 168 -7.44 4.90 4.62
C TRP A 168 -6.42 4.66 5.71
N MET A 169 -5.18 4.99 5.43
CA MET A 169 -4.10 5.08 6.41
C MET A 169 -3.75 6.54 6.60
N ASN A 170 -3.55 6.95 7.84
CA ASN A 170 -3.37 8.35 8.14
C ASN A 170 -2.28 8.60 9.18
N GLU A 171 -1.65 9.76 9.06
CA GLU A 171 -0.64 10.23 9.99
C GLU A 171 -0.75 11.71 10.21
N HIS A 172 -0.59 12.10 11.46
CA HIS A 172 -0.33 13.47 11.85
C HIS A 172 1.18 13.68 11.94
N ASP A 173 1.71 14.59 11.11
CA ASP A 173 3.12 14.96 11.15
C ASP A 173 3.34 16.10 12.16
N PRO A 174 3.94 15.83 13.32
CA PRO A 174 4.18 16.85 14.34
C PRO A 174 5.30 17.82 13.94
N LEU A 175 6.23 17.39 13.06
CA LEU A 175 7.35 18.22 12.62
C LEU A 175 6.87 19.41 11.78
N ASN A 176 6.04 19.15 10.76
CA ASN A 176 5.52 20.19 9.86
C ASN A 176 4.09 20.63 10.22
N ARG A 177 3.47 20.04 11.24
CA ARG A 177 2.09 20.28 11.65
C ARG A 177 1.09 20.10 10.50
N THR A 178 1.34 19.06 9.72
CA THR A 178 0.47 18.66 8.60
C THR A 178 -0.21 17.34 8.91
N LYS A 179 -1.18 16.95 8.10
CA LYS A 179 -1.75 15.61 8.14
C LYS A 179 -1.84 15.07 6.73
N GLY A 180 -1.39 13.86 6.54
CA GLY A 180 -1.53 13.12 5.30
C GLY A 180 -2.40 11.88 5.48
N MET A 181 -3.16 11.56 4.44
CA MET A 181 -3.94 10.32 4.36
C MET A 181 -3.75 9.71 2.98
N VAL A 182 -3.58 8.40 2.97
CA VAL A 182 -3.56 7.60 1.74
C VAL A 182 -4.67 6.56 1.81
N GLY A 183 -5.52 6.55 0.80
CA GLY A 183 -6.61 5.59 0.64
C GLY A 183 -6.29 4.61 -0.48
N ILE A 184 -6.34 3.32 -0.19
CA ILE A 184 -6.24 2.26 -1.19
C ILE A 184 -7.65 1.76 -1.46
N CYS A 185 -8.11 1.91 -2.69
CA CYS A 185 -9.48 1.61 -3.08
C CYS A 185 -9.52 0.51 -4.13
N LEU A 186 -10.41 -0.46 -3.92
CA LEU A 186 -10.81 -1.43 -4.94
C LEU A 186 -12.28 -1.27 -5.30
N TYR A 187 -12.61 -1.64 -6.52
CA TYR A 187 -13.94 -1.59 -7.09
C TYR A 187 -14.44 -2.99 -7.46
N PRO A 188 -15.74 -3.28 -7.30
CA PRO A 188 -16.31 -4.51 -7.82
C PRO A 188 -16.09 -4.60 -9.33
N GLY A 189 -15.69 -5.77 -9.83
CA GLY A 189 -15.55 -6.02 -11.27
C GLY A 189 -14.40 -5.28 -11.96
N LYS A 190 -13.45 -4.70 -11.23
CA LYS A 190 -12.34 -3.93 -11.79
C LYS A 190 -10.97 -4.50 -11.42
N ALA A 191 -10.08 -4.58 -12.42
CA ALA A 191 -8.72 -5.08 -12.27
C ALA A 191 -7.70 -3.94 -12.15
N PHE A 192 -8.02 -2.90 -11.35
CA PHE A 192 -7.10 -1.82 -11.01
C PHE A 192 -7.23 -1.41 -9.54
N VAL A 193 -6.20 -0.80 -9.02
CA VAL A 193 -6.14 -0.20 -7.68
C VAL A 193 -6.10 1.31 -7.83
N GLU A 194 -7.00 2.01 -7.14
CA GLU A 194 -6.95 3.46 -7.06
C GLU A 194 -6.28 3.89 -5.75
N THR A 195 -5.33 4.81 -5.85
CA THR A 195 -4.74 5.47 -4.70
C THR A 195 -5.33 6.86 -4.54
N LYS A 196 -5.96 7.10 -3.41
CA LYS A 196 -6.57 8.39 -3.04
C LYS A 196 -5.65 9.10 -2.04
N VAL A 197 -5.53 10.42 -2.16
CA VAL A 197 -4.67 11.21 -1.27
C VAL A 197 -5.45 12.38 -0.69
N ARG A 198 -5.31 12.60 0.62
CA ARG A 198 -5.83 13.78 1.32
C ARG A 198 -4.70 14.40 2.12
N LEU A 199 -4.40 15.66 1.85
CA LEU A 199 -3.37 16.42 2.54
C LEU A 199 -4.00 17.61 3.23
N TYR A 200 -3.67 17.81 4.50
CA TYR A 200 -4.23 18.88 5.33
C TYR A 200 -3.12 19.77 5.87
N ASN A 201 -3.18 21.03 5.51
CA ASN A 201 -2.39 22.06 6.17
C ASN A 201 -3.09 22.46 7.49
N ARG A 202 -2.44 22.22 8.61
CA ARG A 202 -2.94 22.56 9.95
C ARG A 202 -2.21 23.77 10.54
N THR A 203 -1.51 24.51 9.70
CA THR A 203 -0.81 25.76 10.10
C THR A 203 -1.58 26.98 9.60
N ALA A 204 -1.26 28.15 10.15
CA ALA A 204 -1.85 29.41 9.71
C ALA A 204 -1.27 29.95 8.39
N LEU A 205 -0.17 29.36 7.92
CA LEU A 205 0.55 29.81 6.71
C LEU A 205 0.41 28.78 5.59
N PRO A 206 0.46 29.21 4.32
CA PRO A 206 0.57 28.27 3.19
C PRO A 206 1.76 27.34 3.36
N GLN A 207 1.57 26.06 3.00
CA GLN A 207 2.59 25.03 3.02
C GLN A 207 2.74 24.41 1.62
N THR A 208 3.95 24.01 1.29
CA THR A 208 4.22 23.24 0.07
C THR A 208 4.18 21.76 0.39
N PHE A 209 3.49 20.98 -0.45
CA PHE A 209 3.48 19.53 -0.39
C PHE A 209 4.15 18.94 -1.63
N LEU A 210 5.02 18.00 -1.41
CA LEU A 210 5.40 16.99 -2.38
C LEU A 210 4.87 15.64 -1.88
N TRP A 211 3.90 15.08 -2.59
CA TRP A 211 3.45 13.71 -2.32
C TRP A 211 4.01 12.78 -3.38
N TRP A 212 4.47 11.60 -2.97
CA TRP A 212 4.96 10.58 -3.88
C TRP A 212 4.86 9.18 -3.27
N ALA A 213 4.84 8.18 -4.15
CA ALA A 213 4.86 6.77 -3.81
C ALA A 213 6.18 6.15 -4.27
N ASN A 214 6.77 5.33 -3.40
CA ASN A 214 7.99 4.58 -3.69
C ASN A 214 7.64 3.10 -3.79
N ALA A 215 7.44 2.63 -5.04
CA ALA A 215 7.07 1.27 -5.31
C ALA A 215 8.31 0.40 -5.57
N GLY A 216 8.43 -0.70 -4.84
CA GLY A 216 9.36 -1.78 -5.16
C GLY A 216 8.80 -2.63 -6.29
N VAL A 217 9.60 -2.85 -7.34
CA VAL A 217 9.24 -3.71 -8.46
C VAL A 217 10.24 -4.84 -8.62
N LYS A 218 9.77 -5.99 -9.06
CA LYS A 218 10.63 -7.13 -9.35
C LYS A 218 11.29 -6.92 -10.71
N ILE A 219 12.62 -6.97 -10.71
CA ILE A 219 13.42 -6.89 -11.94
C ILE A 219 13.90 -8.29 -12.31
N ASN A 220 13.86 -8.63 -13.59
CA ASN A 220 14.42 -9.83 -14.17
C ASN A 220 15.06 -9.51 -15.54
N ASP A 221 15.62 -10.53 -16.20
CA ASP A 221 16.32 -10.35 -17.49
C ASP A 221 15.42 -9.89 -18.64
N HIS A 222 14.11 -9.87 -18.46
CA HIS A 222 13.11 -9.41 -19.43
C HIS A 222 12.52 -8.02 -19.10
N TYR A 223 13.03 -7.37 -18.06
CA TYR A 223 12.57 -6.02 -17.70
C TYR A 223 13.10 -5.00 -18.72
N GLN A 224 12.18 -4.17 -19.24
CA GLN A 224 12.47 -3.10 -20.20
C GLN A 224 12.05 -1.73 -19.65
#